data_d24c36795b2a9d502534116474b9f46c
#
_entry.id   d24c36795b2a9d502534116474b9f46c
#
_cell.length_a   1.000
_cell.length_b   1.000
_cell.length_c   1.000
_cell.angle_alpha   90.00
_cell.angle_beta   90.00
_cell.angle_gamma   90.00
#
_symmetry.space_group_name_H-M   'P 1'
#
loop_
_entity.id
_entity.type
_entity.pdbx_description
1 polymer ?
#
loop_
_entity_poly.entity_id
_entity_poly.type
_entity_poly.pdbx_seq_one_letter_code
_entity_poly.pdbx_strand_id
1 'polypeptide(L)'
;MRTILFGVFILIAAGFGGLAAQSANDELDQIRAYVPISENLATSGQITVDQIEDIKAAGFEVIVNLATARREQNGEEAFAVAEAGLTYINIPVVWEEPTMRDLDMFFSVMRANEDRKVFVHCIANMRASAFAYLYRTQELNIDPVEAKKAMDAVWDPNTQEQWAEFIQRALER
;
A
#
# COMPACT_ATOMS: atom_id res chain seq x y z
N MET A 1 -64.10 23.29 6.20
CA MET A 1 -62.99 22.47 6.67
C MET A 1 -62.14 22.12 5.43
N ARG A 2 -60.93 22.70 5.33
CA ARG A 2 -59.97 22.42 4.24
C ARG A 2 -58.85 21.58 4.82
N THR A 3 -58.78 20.31 4.42
CA THR A 3 -57.74 19.39 4.83
C THR A 3 -56.51 19.62 3.95
N ILE A 4 -55.37 20.07 4.53
CA ILE A 4 -54.09 20.23 3.84
C ILE A 4 -53.32 18.92 4.03
N LEU A 5 -53.09 18.18 2.92
CA LEU A 5 -52.17 17.04 2.91
C LEU A 5 -50.74 17.57 2.82
N PHE A 6 -49.93 17.33 3.84
CA PHE A 6 -48.46 17.49 3.77
C PHE A 6 -47.86 16.24 3.11
N GLY A 7 -47.38 16.40 1.90
CA GLY A 7 -46.58 15.39 1.25
C GLY A 7 -45.15 15.39 1.82
N VAL A 8 -44.75 14.28 2.43
CA VAL A 8 -43.37 14.06 2.85
C VAL A 8 -42.56 13.63 1.61
N PHE A 9 -41.68 14.51 1.13
CA PHE A 9 -40.64 14.17 0.16
C PHE A 9 -39.46 13.54 0.89
N ILE A 10 -39.33 12.22 0.83
CA ILE A 10 -38.13 11.52 1.24
C ILE A 10 -37.12 11.63 0.08
N LEU A 11 -36.10 12.48 0.25
CA LEU A 11 -34.94 12.50 -0.65
C LEU A 11 -34.09 11.25 -0.35
N ILE A 12 -34.14 10.28 -1.25
CA ILE A 12 -33.20 9.16 -1.26
C ILE A 12 -31.92 9.66 -1.96
N ALA A 13 -30.97 10.19 -1.19
CA ALA A 13 -29.63 10.50 -1.64
C ALA A 13 -28.66 9.41 -1.13
N ALA A 14 -28.75 8.21 -1.66
CA ALA A 14 -27.78 7.15 -1.39
C ALA A 14 -27.62 6.28 -2.65
N GLY A 15 -26.51 6.41 -3.35
CA GLY A 15 -26.22 5.50 -4.44
C GLY A 15 -24.98 5.76 -5.30
N PHE A 16 -24.43 6.97 -5.36
CA PHE A 16 -23.34 7.24 -6.31
C PHE A 16 -21.92 7.02 -5.74
N GLY A 17 -21.72 7.09 -4.43
CA GLY A 17 -20.39 6.88 -3.83
C GLY A 17 -19.93 5.43 -3.79
N GLY A 18 -20.85 4.48 -3.67
CA GLY A 18 -20.53 3.05 -3.57
C GLY A 18 -20.03 2.42 -4.88
N LEU A 19 -20.59 2.83 -6.01
CA LEU A 19 -20.20 2.30 -7.32
C LEU A 19 -18.81 2.79 -7.75
N ALA A 20 -18.46 4.04 -7.48
CA ALA A 20 -17.15 4.58 -7.83
C ALA A 20 -16.02 3.97 -6.98
N ALA A 21 -16.25 3.76 -5.69
CA ALA A 21 -15.29 3.10 -4.81
C ALA A 21 -15.09 1.61 -5.18
N GLN A 22 -16.16 0.91 -5.57
CA GLN A 22 -16.07 -0.48 -6.01
C GLN A 22 -15.26 -0.60 -7.31
N SER A 23 -15.50 0.28 -8.29
CA SER A 23 -14.74 0.25 -9.55
C SER A 23 -13.26 0.56 -9.36
N ALA A 24 -12.91 1.49 -8.46
CA ALA A 24 -11.51 1.78 -8.15
C ALA A 24 -10.79 0.59 -7.50
N ASN A 25 -11.47 -0.16 -6.63
CA ASN A 25 -10.89 -1.38 -6.04
C ASN A 25 -10.70 -2.49 -7.09
N ASP A 26 -11.64 -2.65 -8.03
CA ASP A 26 -11.56 -3.67 -9.09
C ASP A 26 -10.34 -3.40 -10.02
N GLU A 27 -9.98 -2.12 -10.26
CA GLU A 27 -8.78 -1.75 -11.03
C GLU A 27 -7.49 -2.04 -10.25
N LEU A 28 -7.46 -1.83 -8.93
CA LEU A 28 -6.30 -2.17 -8.11
C LEU A 28 -5.98 -3.66 -8.13
N ASP A 29 -6.98 -4.53 -8.24
CA ASP A 29 -6.79 -5.98 -8.33
C ASP A 29 -6.04 -6.41 -9.60
N GLN A 30 -5.95 -5.54 -10.63
CA GLN A 30 -5.13 -5.75 -11.83
C GLN A 30 -3.64 -5.43 -11.60
N ILE A 31 -3.30 -4.75 -10.51
CA ILE A 31 -1.90 -4.46 -10.17
C ILE A 31 -1.20 -5.76 -9.75
N ARG A 32 0.01 -5.96 -10.27
CA ARG A 32 0.79 -7.16 -9.98
C ARG A 32 0.90 -7.45 -8.49
N ALA A 33 0.46 -8.63 -8.06
CA ALA A 33 0.53 -9.10 -6.68
C ALA A 33 -0.01 -8.05 -5.67
N TYR A 34 -1.09 -7.39 -6.01
CA TYR A 34 -1.75 -6.44 -5.11
C TYR A 34 -2.30 -7.15 -3.88
N VAL A 35 -2.10 -6.57 -2.72
CA VAL A 35 -2.63 -7.04 -1.42
C VAL A 35 -3.16 -5.86 -0.63
N PRO A 36 -4.48 -5.72 -0.46
CA PRO A 36 -5.05 -4.77 0.49
C PRO A 36 -4.77 -5.24 1.92
N ILE A 37 -4.19 -4.38 2.75
CA ILE A 37 -3.83 -4.70 4.14
C ILE A 37 -4.81 -4.09 5.13
N SER A 38 -5.13 -2.83 4.92
CA SER A 38 -6.12 -2.08 5.70
C SER A 38 -6.75 -0.99 4.84
N GLU A 39 -7.66 -0.21 5.40
CA GLU A 39 -8.22 0.95 4.70
C GLU A 39 -7.15 1.94 4.22
N ASN A 40 -6.05 2.10 4.99
CA ASN A 40 -5.00 3.08 4.73
C ASN A 40 -3.68 2.49 4.23
N LEU A 41 -3.60 1.18 4.02
CA LEU A 41 -2.35 0.51 3.62
C LEU A 41 -2.62 -0.61 2.62
N ALA A 42 -1.93 -0.58 1.50
CA ALA A 42 -1.85 -1.68 0.56
C ALA A 42 -0.41 -1.92 0.11
N THR A 43 -0.13 -3.13 -0.38
CA THR A 43 1.16 -3.48 -0.98
C THR A 43 0.98 -4.09 -2.36
N SER A 44 2.00 -3.94 -3.22
CA SER A 44 1.98 -4.56 -4.55
C SER A 44 3.38 -4.82 -5.13
N GLY A 45 3.41 -5.48 -6.27
CA GLY A 45 4.55 -5.49 -7.19
C GLY A 45 4.68 -4.16 -7.94
N GLN A 46 5.52 -4.14 -8.98
CA GLN A 46 5.76 -2.94 -9.78
C GLN A 46 4.47 -2.44 -10.41
N ILE A 47 4.19 -1.16 -10.20
CA ILE A 47 3.09 -0.43 -10.83
C ILE A 47 3.52 0.12 -12.19
N THR A 48 2.56 0.35 -13.08
CA THR A 48 2.74 1.08 -14.33
C THR A 48 2.32 2.54 -14.17
N VAL A 49 2.75 3.41 -15.09
CA VAL A 49 2.35 4.82 -15.09
C VAL A 49 0.82 4.97 -15.18
N ASP A 50 0.17 4.14 -16.00
CA ASP A 50 -1.29 4.18 -16.19
C ASP A 50 -2.06 3.80 -14.90
N GLN A 51 -1.49 2.96 -14.04
CA GLN A 51 -2.10 2.54 -12.77
C GLN A 51 -2.03 3.61 -11.65
N ILE A 52 -1.25 4.67 -11.83
CA ILE A 52 -1.12 5.73 -10.82
C ILE A 52 -2.44 6.47 -10.60
N GLU A 53 -3.21 6.71 -11.65
CA GLU A 53 -4.52 7.36 -11.53
C GLU A 53 -5.54 6.46 -10.82
N ASP A 54 -5.48 5.13 -11.00
CA ASP A 54 -6.35 4.17 -10.29
C ASP A 54 -6.01 4.14 -8.78
N ILE A 55 -4.72 4.14 -8.45
CA ILE A 55 -4.22 4.23 -7.07
C ILE A 55 -4.73 5.52 -6.40
N LYS A 56 -4.64 6.65 -7.10
CA LYS A 56 -5.16 7.94 -6.64
C LYS A 56 -6.67 7.92 -6.49
N ALA A 57 -7.41 7.37 -7.45
CA ALA A 57 -8.87 7.26 -7.42
C ALA A 57 -9.37 6.41 -6.24
N ALA A 58 -8.58 5.40 -5.80
CA ALA A 58 -8.82 4.63 -4.59
C ALA A 58 -8.50 5.39 -3.29
N GLY A 59 -8.03 6.64 -3.41
CA GLY A 59 -7.80 7.55 -2.28
C GLY A 59 -6.40 7.45 -1.68
N PHE A 60 -5.45 6.73 -2.28
CA PHE A 60 -4.06 6.75 -1.84
C PHE A 60 -3.42 8.10 -2.16
N GLU A 61 -2.58 8.57 -1.24
CA GLU A 61 -1.96 9.90 -1.28
C GLU A 61 -0.43 9.83 -1.34
N VAL A 62 0.12 8.69 -0.89
CA VAL A 62 1.56 8.45 -0.81
C VAL A 62 1.89 7.12 -1.47
N ILE A 63 2.86 7.13 -2.38
CA ILE A 63 3.44 5.92 -2.97
C ILE A 63 4.86 5.76 -2.44
N VAL A 64 5.12 4.61 -1.79
CA VAL A 64 6.44 4.22 -1.27
C VAL A 64 6.99 3.10 -2.13
N ASN A 65 8.07 3.35 -2.86
CA ASN A 65 8.77 2.37 -3.68
C ASN A 65 9.99 1.82 -2.94
N LEU A 66 10.00 0.52 -2.65
CA LEU A 66 11.13 -0.19 -2.03
C LEU A 66 12.07 -0.85 -3.05
N ALA A 67 11.82 -0.67 -4.35
CA ALA A 67 12.72 -1.18 -5.37
C ALA A 67 13.93 -0.27 -5.57
N THR A 68 15.05 -0.85 -5.94
CA THR A 68 16.20 -0.11 -6.46
C THR A 68 15.84 0.56 -7.78
N ALA A 69 16.36 1.77 -8.02
CA ALA A 69 16.07 2.52 -9.23
C ALA A 69 16.67 1.82 -10.46
N ARG A 70 15.84 1.58 -11.47
CA ARG A 70 16.21 1.03 -12.77
C ARG A 70 15.45 1.77 -13.87
N ARG A 71 16.19 2.41 -14.77
CA ARG A 71 15.62 3.27 -15.82
C ARG A 71 14.48 2.59 -16.59
N GLU A 72 14.67 1.33 -16.97
CA GLU A 72 13.73 0.57 -17.81
C GLU A 72 12.50 0.04 -17.05
N GLN A 73 12.52 0.06 -15.70
CA GLN A 73 11.46 -0.51 -14.88
C GLN A 73 10.66 0.56 -14.13
N ASN A 74 11.34 1.54 -13.53
CA ASN A 74 10.73 2.55 -12.68
C ASN A 74 11.32 3.96 -12.86
N GLY A 75 12.00 4.20 -13.98
CA GLY A 75 12.66 5.48 -14.23
C GLY A 75 11.72 6.67 -14.40
N GLU A 76 10.51 6.45 -14.89
CA GLU A 76 9.49 7.49 -15.12
C GLU A 76 8.49 7.61 -13.96
N GLU A 77 8.45 6.64 -13.07
CA GLU A 77 7.44 6.50 -12.00
C GLU A 77 7.41 7.72 -11.07
N ALA A 78 8.59 8.16 -10.58
CA ALA A 78 8.66 9.28 -9.65
C ALA A 78 8.07 10.57 -10.24
N PHE A 79 8.33 10.84 -11.52
CA PHE A 79 7.78 12.00 -12.21
C PHE A 79 6.28 11.86 -12.40
N ALA A 80 5.80 10.70 -12.85
CA ALA A 80 4.38 10.46 -13.08
C ALA A 80 3.56 10.53 -11.79
N VAL A 81 4.08 10.00 -10.67
CA VAL A 81 3.43 10.12 -9.35
C VAL A 81 3.33 11.56 -8.90
N ALA A 82 4.41 12.36 -9.09
CA ALA A 82 4.39 13.78 -8.76
C ALA A 82 3.45 14.59 -9.67
N GLU A 83 3.39 14.27 -10.97
CA GLU A 83 2.48 14.90 -11.93
C GLU A 83 1.01 14.62 -11.57
N ALA A 84 0.71 13.40 -11.08
CA ALA A 84 -0.61 13.04 -10.54
C ALA A 84 -0.96 13.77 -9.22
N GLY A 85 -0.02 14.50 -8.63
CA GLY A 85 -0.20 15.22 -7.37
C GLY A 85 -0.09 14.36 -6.11
N LEU A 86 0.48 13.14 -6.24
CA LEU A 86 0.76 12.24 -5.13
C LEU A 86 2.17 12.48 -4.56
N THR A 87 2.40 12.03 -3.32
CA THR A 87 3.74 12.02 -2.73
C THR A 87 4.48 10.75 -3.14
N TYR A 88 5.68 10.87 -3.70
CA TYR A 88 6.54 9.74 -4.03
C TYR A 88 7.74 9.66 -3.08
N ILE A 89 7.98 8.48 -2.52
CA ILE A 89 9.13 8.20 -1.65
C ILE A 89 9.80 6.91 -2.14
N ASN A 90 11.09 6.98 -2.46
CA ASN A 90 11.86 5.79 -2.79
C ASN A 90 12.85 5.44 -1.67
N ILE A 91 12.76 4.23 -1.14
CA ILE A 91 13.72 3.62 -0.23
C ILE A 91 14.32 2.42 -0.97
N PRO A 92 15.50 2.55 -1.58
CA PRO A 92 16.02 1.55 -2.49
C PRO A 92 16.63 0.35 -1.74
N VAL A 93 15.77 -0.55 -1.27
CA VAL A 93 16.17 -1.78 -0.55
C VAL A 93 16.84 -2.76 -1.51
N VAL A 94 18.11 -3.07 -1.27
CA VAL A 94 18.87 -4.06 -2.04
C VAL A 94 18.34 -5.45 -1.70
N TRP A 95 18.00 -6.24 -2.72
CA TRP A 95 17.38 -7.56 -2.53
C TRP A 95 18.29 -8.54 -1.79
N GLU A 96 19.56 -8.53 -2.15
CA GLU A 96 20.58 -9.41 -1.61
C GLU A 96 21.03 -9.04 -0.18
N GLU A 97 20.79 -7.77 0.22
CA GLU A 97 21.28 -7.23 1.50
C GLU A 97 20.29 -6.21 2.08
N PRO A 98 19.11 -6.64 2.54
CA PRO A 98 18.19 -5.75 3.23
C PRO A 98 18.78 -5.30 4.58
N THR A 99 18.69 -3.99 4.89
CA THR A 99 19.32 -3.43 6.09
C THR A 99 18.31 -2.92 7.11
N MET A 100 18.71 -2.94 8.40
CA MET A 100 17.91 -2.33 9.47
C MET A 100 17.73 -0.83 9.26
N ARG A 101 18.68 -0.15 8.63
CA ARG A 101 18.58 1.27 8.27
C ARG A 101 17.43 1.51 7.29
N ASP A 102 17.25 0.65 6.30
CA ASP A 102 16.15 0.76 5.34
C ASP A 102 14.80 0.56 6.05
N LEU A 103 14.74 -0.40 6.99
CA LEU A 103 13.55 -0.64 7.79
C LEU A 103 13.22 0.55 8.70
N ASP A 104 14.21 1.13 9.39
CA ASP A 104 14.03 2.30 10.25
C ASP A 104 13.57 3.52 9.44
N MET A 105 14.09 3.68 8.21
CA MET A 105 13.65 4.72 7.28
C MET A 105 12.20 4.49 6.86
N PHE A 106 11.83 3.25 6.53
CA PHE A 106 10.45 2.90 6.18
C PHE A 106 9.50 3.19 7.35
N PHE A 107 9.83 2.78 8.58
CA PHE A 107 9.01 3.07 9.75
C PHE A 107 8.84 4.58 9.97
N SER A 108 9.90 5.35 9.76
CA SER A 108 9.84 6.82 9.87
C SER A 108 8.92 7.44 8.82
N VAL A 109 8.95 6.93 7.59
CA VAL A 109 8.03 7.35 6.51
C VAL A 109 6.59 7.00 6.87
N MET A 110 6.34 5.79 7.37
CA MET A 110 4.99 5.37 7.74
C MET A 110 4.43 6.20 8.89
N ARG A 111 5.22 6.47 9.94
CA ARG A 111 4.83 7.36 11.05
C ARG A 111 4.53 8.79 10.58
N ALA A 112 5.32 9.31 9.67
CA ALA A 112 5.12 10.66 9.12
C ALA A 112 3.87 10.79 8.24
N ASN A 113 3.24 9.68 7.87
CA ASN A 113 2.05 9.61 7.00
C ASN A 113 0.93 8.76 7.64
N GLU A 114 0.86 8.69 8.98
CA GLU A 114 -0.10 7.85 9.70
C GLU A 114 -1.58 8.22 9.47
N ASP A 115 -1.83 9.48 9.09
CA ASP A 115 -3.13 10.05 8.77
C ASP A 115 -3.51 9.98 7.27
N ARG A 116 -2.63 9.38 6.45
CA ARG A 116 -2.77 9.29 4.98
C ARG A 116 -2.87 7.85 4.51
N LYS A 117 -3.47 7.65 3.34
CA LYS A 117 -3.44 6.34 2.66
C LYS A 117 -2.10 6.15 1.95
N VAL A 118 -1.39 5.08 2.30
CA VAL A 118 -0.05 4.75 1.80
C VAL A 118 -0.10 3.48 0.95
N PHE A 119 0.38 3.59 -0.28
CA PHE A 119 0.56 2.47 -1.19
C PHE A 119 2.05 2.11 -1.27
N VAL A 120 2.40 0.90 -0.82
CA VAL A 120 3.79 0.44 -0.78
C VAL A 120 4.03 -0.59 -1.88
N HIS A 121 5.05 -0.42 -2.69
CA HIS A 121 5.37 -1.41 -3.71
C HIS A 121 6.88 -1.68 -3.86
N CYS A 122 7.17 -2.74 -4.61
CA CYS A 122 8.50 -3.03 -5.13
C CYS A 122 8.37 -3.73 -6.49
N ILE A 123 9.26 -4.65 -6.87
CA ILE A 123 9.15 -5.35 -8.17
C ILE A 123 8.11 -6.49 -8.14
N ALA A 124 8.06 -7.28 -7.06
CA ALA A 124 7.22 -8.49 -6.95
C ALA A 124 6.42 -8.57 -5.65
N ASN A 125 6.23 -7.46 -4.97
CA ASN A 125 5.63 -7.33 -3.64
C ASN A 125 6.42 -8.02 -2.49
N MET A 126 7.50 -8.70 -2.73
CA MET A 126 8.20 -9.47 -1.68
C MET A 126 8.81 -8.55 -0.60
N ARG A 127 9.53 -7.47 -1.00
CA ARG A 127 10.08 -6.46 -0.08
C ARG A 127 8.96 -5.67 0.60
N ALA A 128 7.97 -5.25 -0.17
CA ALA A 128 6.87 -4.43 0.33
C ALA A 128 6.05 -5.17 1.39
N SER A 129 5.69 -6.43 1.13
CA SER A 129 4.93 -7.25 2.08
C SER A 129 5.74 -7.58 3.35
N ALA A 130 7.06 -7.83 3.24
CA ALA A 130 7.92 -8.08 4.39
C ALA A 130 8.07 -6.83 5.28
N PHE A 131 8.29 -5.65 4.70
CA PHE A 131 8.38 -4.39 5.43
C PHE A 131 7.04 -4.00 6.06
N ALA A 132 5.93 -4.20 5.36
CA ALA A 132 4.59 -3.99 5.90
C ALA A 132 4.28 -4.96 7.07
N TYR A 133 4.69 -6.23 6.98
CA TYR A 133 4.59 -7.19 8.08
C TYR A 133 5.32 -6.69 9.33
N LEU A 134 6.59 -6.28 9.19
CA LEU A 134 7.40 -5.80 10.30
C LEU A 134 6.84 -4.50 10.90
N TYR A 135 6.39 -3.57 10.07
CA TYR A 135 5.73 -2.34 10.53
C TYR A 135 4.47 -2.62 11.33
N ARG A 136 3.59 -3.48 10.81
CA ARG A 136 2.35 -3.84 11.50
C ARG A 136 2.61 -4.53 12.85
N THR A 137 3.62 -5.36 12.92
CA THR A 137 3.97 -6.09 14.14
C THR A 137 4.62 -5.18 15.18
N GLN A 138 5.60 -4.36 14.79
CA GLN A 138 6.44 -3.62 15.73
C GLN A 138 5.92 -2.21 16.06
N GLU A 139 5.32 -1.52 15.11
CA GLU A 139 4.83 -0.16 15.30
C GLU A 139 3.32 -0.12 15.60
N LEU A 140 2.53 -0.96 14.95
CA LEU A 140 1.08 -0.99 15.16
C LEU A 140 0.65 -2.03 16.20
N ASN A 141 1.57 -2.85 16.73
CA ASN A 141 1.29 -3.91 17.70
C ASN A 141 0.19 -4.89 17.25
N ILE A 142 0.10 -5.16 15.94
CA ILE A 142 -0.79 -6.18 15.39
C ILE A 142 -0.18 -7.55 15.70
N ASP A 143 -1.01 -8.51 16.10
CA ASP A 143 -0.57 -9.87 16.35
C ASP A 143 0.27 -10.41 15.18
N PRO A 144 1.47 -10.98 15.42
CA PRO A 144 2.38 -11.40 14.36
C PRO A 144 1.77 -12.42 13.39
N VAL A 145 0.90 -13.31 13.86
CA VAL A 145 0.22 -14.30 13.01
C VAL A 145 -0.75 -13.59 12.07
N GLU A 146 -1.48 -12.61 12.59
CA GLU A 146 -2.41 -11.80 11.78
C GLU A 146 -1.66 -10.89 10.79
N ALA A 147 -0.60 -10.22 11.26
CA ALA A 147 0.20 -9.35 10.41
C ALA A 147 0.87 -10.12 9.26
N LYS A 148 1.28 -11.37 9.50
CA LYS A 148 1.98 -12.22 8.54
C LYS A 148 1.13 -12.68 7.36
N LYS A 149 -0.19 -12.77 7.51
CA LYS A 149 -1.09 -13.28 6.46
C LYS A 149 -0.94 -12.56 5.12
N ALA A 150 -0.77 -11.24 5.14
CA ALA A 150 -0.59 -10.45 3.92
C ALA A 150 0.74 -10.76 3.21
N MET A 151 1.81 -11.02 3.97
CA MET A 151 3.09 -11.45 3.43
C MET A 151 3.03 -12.87 2.88
N ASP A 152 2.41 -13.80 3.61
CA ASP A 152 2.27 -15.20 3.21
C ASP A 152 1.41 -15.38 1.95
N ALA A 153 0.50 -14.44 1.67
CA ALA A 153 -0.25 -14.42 0.41
C ALA A 153 0.63 -14.11 -0.81
N VAL A 154 1.81 -13.51 -0.59
CA VAL A 154 2.75 -13.14 -1.65
C VAL A 154 3.86 -14.17 -1.79
N TRP A 155 4.49 -14.58 -0.69
CA TRP A 155 5.66 -15.45 -0.72
C TRP A 155 6.01 -15.99 0.68
N ASP A 156 6.87 -17.03 0.69
CA ASP A 156 7.51 -17.52 1.93
C ASP A 156 8.94 -16.99 2.03
N PRO A 157 9.26 -16.09 2.99
CA PRO A 157 10.59 -15.53 3.15
C PRO A 157 11.66 -16.58 3.51
N ASN A 158 11.28 -17.75 4.05
CA ASN A 158 12.22 -18.83 4.34
C ASN A 158 12.84 -19.46 3.08
N THR A 159 12.30 -19.18 1.92
CA THR A 159 12.90 -19.58 0.63
C THR A 159 14.11 -18.73 0.25
N GLN A 160 14.42 -17.67 1.01
CA GLN A 160 15.50 -16.72 0.77
C GLN A 160 16.22 -16.45 2.09
N GLU A 161 17.39 -17.05 2.27
CA GLU A 161 18.14 -17.03 3.55
C GLU A 161 18.35 -15.62 4.10
N GLN A 162 18.77 -14.67 3.24
CA GLN A 162 19.00 -13.27 3.64
C GLN A 162 17.75 -12.57 4.16
N TRP A 163 16.57 -12.94 3.65
CA TRP A 163 15.30 -12.36 4.09
C TRP A 163 14.77 -13.02 5.36
N ALA A 164 14.94 -14.36 5.50
CA ALA A 164 14.61 -15.06 6.74
C ALA A 164 15.41 -14.50 7.91
N GLU A 165 16.74 -14.36 7.75
CA GLU A 165 17.62 -13.77 8.75
C GLU A 165 17.30 -12.28 9.03
N PHE A 166 17.01 -11.50 8.01
CA PHE A 166 16.65 -10.10 8.17
C PHE A 166 15.37 -9.94 9.00
N ILE A 167 14.31 -10.69 8.66
CA ILE A 167 13.03 -10.65 9.37
C ILE A 167 13.22 -11.12 10.82
N GLN A 168 13.95 -12.21 11.06
CA GLN A 168 14.23 -12.69 12.41
C GLN A 168 14.94 -11.61 13.24
N ARG A 169 16.03 -11.02 12.73
CA ARG A 169 16.76 -9.95 13.42
C ARG A 169 15.89 -8.72 13.69
N ALA A 170 14.99 -8.40 12.76
CA ALA A 170 14.08 -7.29 12.97
C ALA A 170 13.08 -7.56 14.12
N LEU A 171 12.55 -8.79 14.21
CA LEU A 171 11.61 -9.18 15.28
C LEU A 171 12.23 -9.28 16.67
N GLU A 172 13.55 -9.45 16.78
CA GLU A 172 14.30 -9.53 18.04
C GLU A 172 14.67 -8.14 18.63
N ARG A 173 14.32 -7.05 17.97
CA ARG A 173 14.55 -5.66 18.44
C ARG A 173 13.48 -5.23 19.44
#